data_3ea942bc623c565052198e3d3cbb8fb6
#
_entry.id   3ea942bc623c565052198e3d3cbb8fb6
#
_cell.length_a   1.000
_cell.length_b   1.000
_cell.length_c   1.000
_cell.angle_alpha   90.00
_cell.angle_beta   90.00
_cell.angle_gamma   90.00
#
_symmetry.space_group_name_H-M   'P 1'
#
loop_
_entity.id
_entity.type
_entity.pdbx_description
1 polymer ?
#
loop_
_entity_poly.entity_id
_entity_poly.type
_entity_poly.pdbx_seq_one_letter_code
_entity_poly.pdbx_strand_id
1 'polypeptide(L)'
;MKKMISLLLVLTMLLSFAACGQADNSEATTPVTTEEVTTVPVETEPPMVEVFTPVYEEFFDGEASNWKNNAQIKAFKLENGCITGICTGGDPSFCNKNDFDLDCSTINAIKIRYLNCTPSDAFQLFFTTDTISAYNESASFKDYAEFCYSEETATDEWNELTIYTDTCADWAGTLKDVRIDIANGEGAFYVDSIGFYTVTLEPAQ
;
A
#
# COMPACT_ATOMS: atom_id res chain seq x y z
N MET A 1 -22.23 -1.53 -32.16
CA MET A 1 -22.03 -2.81 -32.87
C MET A 1 -20.57 -2.92 -33.29
N LYS A 2 -19.81 -3.78 -32.62
CA LYS A 2 -18.70 -4.60 -33.10
C LYS A 2 -18.00 -5.19 -31.87
N LYS A 3 -18.37 -6.44 -31.57
CA LYS A 3 -17.69 -7.28 -30.59
C LYS A 3 -16.36 -7.71 -31.20
N MET A 4 -15.24 -7.49 -30.51
CA MET A 4 -13.99 -8.18 -30.80
C MET A 4 -13.70 -9.18 -29.69
N ILE A 5 -13.81 -10.43 -30.06
CA ILE A 5 -13.47 -11.61 -29.27
C ILE A 5 -11.95 -11.76 -29.34
N SER A 6 -11.25 -11.67 -28.20
CA SER A 6 -9.83 -11.99 -28.11
C SER A 6 -9.64 -13.45 -27.74
N LEU A 7 -8.99 -14.19 -28.64
CA LEU A 7 -8.76 -15.62 -28.60
C LEU A 7 -7.54 -15.92 -27.72
N LEU A 8 -7.76 -16.64 -26.61
CA LEU A 8 -6.71 -17.10 -25.68
C LEU A 8 -6.02 -18.34 -26.27
N LEU A 9 -4.76 -18.21 -26.66
CA LEU A 9 -3.94 -19.32 -27.16
C LEU A 9 -3.19 -19.97 -25.99
N VAL A 10 -3.65 -21.13 -25.53
CA VAL A 10 -2.96 -21.98 -24.56
C VAL A 10 -1.97 -22.88 -25.30
N LEU A 11 -0.67 -22.64 -25.09
CA LEU A 11 0.40 -23.47 -25.64
C LEU A 11 0.83 -24.53 -24.60
N THR A 12 0.35 -25.75 -24.74
CA THR A 12 0.81 -26.90 -23.94
C THR A 12 2.05 -27.51 -24.58
N MET A 13 3.21 -27.44 -23.91
CA MET A 13 4.41 -28.19 -24.27
C MET A 13 4.36 -29.59 -23.66
N LEU A 14 4.20 -30.60 -24.51
CA LEU A 14 4.40 -32.00 -24.21
C LEU A 14 5.90 -32.33 -24.37
N LEU A 15 6.57 -32.69 -23.27
CA LEU A 15 7.90 -33.29 -23.30
C LEU A 15 7.77 -34.82 -23.39
N SER A 16 8.11 -35.38 -24.55
CA SER A 16 8.22 -36.81 -24.78
C SER A 16 9.61 -37.29 -24.37
N PHE A 17 9.68 -38.22 -23.42
CA PHE A 17 10.90 -38.99 -23.18
C PHE A 17 10.86 -40.29 -23.97
N ALA A 18 11.79 -40.45 -24.90
CA ALA A 18 12.03 -41.68 -25.60
C ALA A 18 13.00 -42.55 -24.82
N ALA A 19 12.59 -43.73 -24.47
CA ALA A 19 13.44 -44.78 -23.95
C ALA A 19 13.98 -45.62 -25.10
N CYS A 20 15.27 -45.86 -25.15
CA CYS A 20 15.82 -47.01 -25.88
C CYS A 20 17.24 -47.34 -25.43
N GLY A 21 17.51 -48.60 -25.16
CA GLY A 21 18.88 -49.10 -25.07
C GLY A 21 19.12 -50.11 -23.95
N GLN A 22 18.73 -51.38 -24.23
CA GLN A 22 19.11 -52.56 -23.47
C GLN A 22 20.54 -52.98 -23.88
N ALA A 23 21.43 -53.19 -22.93
CA ALA A 23 22.64 -53.99 -23.10
C ALA A 23 22.98 -54.69 -21.78
N ASP A 24 22.84 -56.01 -21.85
CA ASP A 24 23.30 -56.96 -20.84
C ASP A 24 24.80 -56.84 -20.63
N ASN A 25 25.27 -56.78 -19.39
CA ASN A 25 26.50 -57.42 -18.93
C ASN A 25 26.45 -57.69 -17.43
N SER A 26 26.51 -58.98 -17.14
CA SER A 26 26.72 -59.51 -15.79
C SER A 26 28.12 -59.20 -15.31
N GLU A 27 28.32 -58.72 -14.09
CA GLU A 27 29.24 -59.30 -13.08
C GLU A 27 29.43 -58.43 -11.88
N ALA A 28 29.60 -59.08 -10.74
CA ALA A 28 30.15 -58.64 -9.48
C ALA A 28 29.21 -57.86 -8.53
N THR A 29 28.52 -58.61 -7.72
CA THR A 29 27.90 -58.20 -6.45
C THR A 29 28.97 -57.77 -5.45
N THR A 30 29.17 -56.47 -5.29
CA THR A 30 29.78 -55.88 -4.09
C THR A 30 28.64 -55.42 -3.17
N PRO A 31 28.64 -55.75 -1.85
CA PRO A 31 27.60 -55.29 -0.96
C PRO A 31 27.71 -53.75 -0.81
N VAL A 32 26.72 -53.06 -1.35
CA VAL A 32 26.56 -51.64 -1.10
C VAL A 32 26.10 -51.45 0.35
N THR A 33 26.98 -50.96 1.18
CA THR A 33 26.63 -50.49 2.52
C THR A 33 25.74 -49.26 2.32
N THR A 34 24.47 -49.40 2.56
CA THR A 34 23.52 -48.31 2.58
C THR A 34 23.85 -47.48 3.81
N GLU A 35 24.58 -46.37 3.64
CA GLU A 35 24.69 -45.36 4.67
C GLU A 35 23.28 -44.76 4.84
N GLU A 36 22.74 -44.94 6.02
CA GLU A 36 21.48 -44.32 6.44
C GLU A 36 21.73 -42.80 6.53
N VAL A 37 21.30 -42.07 5.50
CA VAL A 37 21.35 -40.62 5.50
C VAL A 37 20.32 -40.14 6.54
N THR A 38 20.82 -39.89 7.74
CA THR A 38 20.03 -39.25 8.80
C THR A 38 19.77 -37.81 8.34
N THR A 39 18.60 -37.56 7.74
CA THR A 39 18.14 -36.20 7.44
C THR A 39 17.85 -35.52 8.78
N VAL A 40 18.74 -34.63 9.21
CA VAL A 40 18.48 -33.73 10.31
C VAL A 40 17.31 -32.81 9.85
N PRO A 41 16.22 -32.71 10.62
CA PRO A 41 15.15 -31.77 10.27
C PRO A 41 15.73 -30.36 10.18
N VAL A 42 15.58 -29.72 9.03
CA VAL A 42 15.88 -28.31 8.89
C VAL A 42 14.78 -27.58 9.63
N GLU A 43 15.12 -27.03 10.79
CA GLU A 43 14.23 -26.16 11.55
C GLU A 43 14.05 -24.88 10.71
N THR A 44 12.89 -24.74 10.09
CA THR A 44 12.53 -23.51 9.35
C THR A 44 12.17 -22.44 10.36
N GLU A 45 12.90 -21.33 10.36
CA GLU A 45 12.53 -20.16 11.15
C GLU A 45 11.08 -19.76 10.84
N PRO A 46 10.31 -19.32 11.83
CA PRO A 46 8.95 -18.85 11.61
C PRO A 46 8.95 -17.65 10.63
N PRO A 47 7.92 -17.51 9.81
CA PRO A 47 7.81 -16.36 8.91
C PRO A 47 7.75 -15.07 9.72
N MET A 48 8.39 -14.01 9.21
CA MET A 48 8.34 -12.67 9.79
C MET A 48 7.06 -11.96 9.33
N VAL A 49 6.44 -11.24 10.23
CA VAL A 49 5.25 -10.42 9.98
C VAL A 49 5.50 -8.98 10.38
N GLU A 50 4.89 -8.04 9.68
CA GLU A 50 4.94 -6.62 10.04
C GLU A 50 4.00 -6.34 11.21
N VAL A 51 4.52 -5.64 12.21
CA VAL A 51 3.76 -5.16 13.36
C VAL A 51 3.76 -3.63 13.33
N PHE A 52 2.56 -3.06 13.21
CA PHE A 52 2.34 -1.62 13.16
C PHE A 52 2.04 -1.10 14.57
N THR A 53 2.91 -0.25 15.10
CA THR A 53 2.71 0.44 16.37
C THR A 53 2.35 1.90 16.09
N PRO A 54 1.18 2.39 16.50
CA PRO A 54 0.78 3.75 16.21
C PRO A 54 1.64 4.77 16.95
N VAL A 55 2.14 5.78 16.22
CA VAL A 55 2.74 7.00 16.76
C VAL A 55 1.65 8.06 16.91
N TYR A 56 0.79 8.17 15.91
CA TYR A 56 -0.38 9.04 15.89
C TYR A 56 -1.45 8.46 14.97
N GLU A 57 -2.70 8.56 15.39
CA GLU A 57 -3.85 8.19 14.57
C GLU A 57 -4.92 9.28 14.67
N GLU A 58 -5.49 9.66 13.54
CA GLU A 58 -6.64 10.53 13.47
C GLU A 58 -7.83 9.77 12.90
N PHE A 59 -8.83 9.60 13.75
CA PHE A 59 -10.16 9.13 13.42
C PHE A 59 -11.08 10.35 13.45
N PHE A 60 -11.77 10.62 12.39
CA PHE A 60 -12.57 11.85 12.22
C PHE A 60 -13.89 11.85 13.00
N ASP A 61 -13.86 11.36 14.22
CA ASP A 61 -15.03 11.23 15.12
C ASP A 61 -15.45 12.56 15.78
N GLY A 62 -14.63 13.61 15.64
CA GLY A 62 -14.83 14.90 16.28
C GLY A 62 -15.63 15.89 15.43
N GLU A 63 -16.20 16.92 16.10
CA GLU A 63 -16.93 18.00 15.42
C GLU A 63 -16.00 19.07 14.80
N ALA A 64 -14.74 19.15 15.22
CA ALA A 64 -13.77 20.13 14.74
C ALA A 64 -12.60 19.44 14.05
N SER A 65 -12.35 19.86 12.84
CA SER A 65 -11.21 19.39 12.06
C SER A 65 -10.37 20.59 11.61
N ASN A 66 -9.05 20.50 11.78
CA ASN A 66 -8.11 21.45 11.20
C ASN A 66 -7.87 21.23 9.71
N TRP A 67 -8.49 20.21 9.16
CA TRP A 67 -8.40 19.89 7.74
C TRP A 67 -9.16 20.90 6.88
N LYS A 68 -8.52 21.35 5.81
CA LYS A 68 -9.06 22.34 4.88
C LYS A 68 -8.80 21.90 3.45
N ASN A 69 -9.80 22.09 2.61
CA ASN A 69 -9.72 21.77 1.19
C ASN A 69 -9.37 23.00 0.34
N ASN A 70 -8.90 22.74 -0.87
CA ASN A 70 -8.79 23.73 -1.92
C ASN A 70 -10.14 23.94 -2.67
N ALA A 71 -10.16 24.87 -3.62
CA ALA A 71 -11.38 25.21 -4.37
C ALA A 71 -11.85 24.09 -5.32
N GLN A 72 -11.05 23.06 -5.56
CA GLN A 72 -11.40 21.93 -6.43
C GLN A 72 -12.05 20.76 -5.69
N ILE A 73 -12.31 20.91 -4.40
CA ILE A 73 -13.16 20.02 -3.63
C ILE A 73 -14.40 20.79 -3.17
N LYS A 74 -15.58 20.33 -3.57
CA LYS A 74 -16.87 20.83 -3.10
C LYS A 74 -17.44 19.94 -2.01
N ALA A 75 -18.40 20.49 -1.25
CA ALA A 75 -19.09 19.77 -0.17
C ALA A 75 -18.13 19.10 0.83
N PHE A 76 -16.94 19.69 1.01
CA PHE A 76 -15.95 19.19 1.97
C PHE A 76 -16.51 19.32 3.39
N LYS A 77 -16.58 18.22 4.11
CA LYS A 77 -17.12 18.18 5.47
C LYS A 77 -16.58 16.99 6.24
N LEU A 78 -16.71 17.10 7.55
CA LEU A 78 -16.55 16.01 8.48
C LEU A 78 -17.94 15.48 8.84
N GLU A 79 -18.25 14.27 8.48
CA GLU A 79 -19.58 13.66 8.68
C GLU A 79 -19.46 12.15 8.88
N ASN A 80 -20.18 11.62 9.87
CA ASN A 80 -20.22 10.19 10.19
C ASN A 80 -18.84 9.56 10.45
N GLY A 81 -17.94 10.31 11.09
CA GLY A 81 -16.57 9.84 11.38
C GLY A 81 -15.62 9.83 10.18
N CYS A 82 -15.95 10.51 9.08
CA CYS A 82 -15.08 10.59 7.90
C CYS A 82 -14.94 12.03 7.40
N ILE A 83 -13.80 12.33 6.78
CA ILE A 83 -13.69 13.43 5.82
C ILE A 83 -14.35 12.97 4.51
N THR A 84 -15.23 13.80 3.96
CA THR A 84 -15.86 13.55 2.65
C THR A 84 -15.84 14.79 1.80
N GLY A 85 -15.88 14.61 0.48
CA GLY A 85 -15.93 15.69 -0.49
C GLY A 85 -16.19 15.20 -1.91
N ILE A 86 -16.36 16.16 -2.81
CA ILE A 86 -16.55 15.91 -4.25
C ILE A 86 -15.43 16.62 -4.99
N CYS A 87 -14.53 15.87 -5.59
CA CYS A 87 -13.49 16.37 -6.49
C CYS A 87 -14.15 16.94 -7.75
N THR A 88 -13.72 18.12 -8.20
CA THR A 88 -14.30 18.84 -9.35
C THR A 88 -13.27 19.37 -10.34
N GLY A 89 -12.04 18.88 -10.27
CA GLY A 89 -10.95 19.36 -11.13
C GLY A 89 -9.75 18.42 -11.14
N GLY A 90 -8.66 18.88 -11.70
CA GLY A 90 -7.45 18.08 -11.91
C GLY A 90 -6.41 18.15 -10.77
N ASP A 91 -6.67 18.94 -9.71
CA ASP A 91 -5.75 19.07 -8.55
C ASP A 91 -6.55 19.27 -7.26
N PRO A 92 -7.51 18.37 -6.94
CA PRO A 92 -8.26 18.45 -5.70
C PRO A 92 -7.37 18.03 -4.53
N SER A 93 -7.30 18.85 -3.50
CA SER A 93 -6.46 18.59 -2.34
C SER A 93 -7.07 19.09 -1.04
N PHE A 94 -6.72 18.43 0.05
CA PHE A 94 -7.00 18.88 1.40
C PHE A 94 -5.78 18.71 2.30
N CYS A 95 -5.67 19.52 3.34
CA CYS A 95 -4.49 19.54 4.20
C CYS A 95 -4.87 19.82 5.66
N ASN A 96 -4.04 19.32 6.57
CA ASN A 96 -4.02 19.69 7.97
C ASN A 96 -2.81 20.61 8.19
N LYS A 97 -3.04 21.88 8.60
CA LYS A 97 -1.99 22.91 8.68
C LYS A 97 -1.52 23.18 10.08
N ASN A 98 -0.21 22.98 10.29
CA ASN A 98 0.51 23.27 11.55
C ASN A 98 -0.08 22.54 12.76
N ASP A 99 -0.56 21.33 12.56
CA ASP A 99 -1.23 20.57 13.60
C ASP A 99 -0.43 19.38 14.11
N PHE A 100 0.55 18.93 13.34
CA PHE A 100 1.44 17.85 13.73
C PHE A 100 2.70 18.39 14.43
N ASP A 101 3.24 17.61 15.36
CA ASP A 101 4.53 17.82 16.00
C ASP A 101 5.17 16.44 16.23
N LEU A 102 5.32 15.68 15.13
CA LEU A 102 5.74 14.28 15.14
C LEU A 102 7.17 14.16 14.62
N ASP A 103 7.99 13.37 15.32
CA ASP A 103 9.34 13.06 14.88
C ASP A 103 9.30 12.05 13.70
N CYS A 104 9.67 12.50 12.50
CA CYS A 104 9.72 11.67 11.30
C CYS A 104 10.61 10.42 11.46
N SER A 105 11.63 10.48 12.32
CA SER A 105 12.53 9.33 12.53
C SER A 105 11.88 8.16 13.25
N THR A 106 10.74 8.39 13.91
CA THR A 106 9.96 7.35 14.58
C THR A 106 8.88 6.75 13.70
N ILE A 107 8.65 7.31 12.51
CA ILE A 107 7.57 6.95 11.59
C ILE A 107 8.19 6.37 10.33
N ASN A 108 7.91 5.10 10.06
CA ASN A 108 8.35 4.43 8.84
C ASN A 108 7.20 3.93 7.96
N ALA A 109 5.94 4.13 8.41
CA ALA A 109 4.75 3.92 7.58
C ALA A 109 3.63 4.91 7.88
N ILE A 110 2.85 5.25 6.84
CA ILE A 110 1.62 6.03 6.92
C ILE A 110 0.50 5.16 6.35
N LYS A 111 -0.61 5.04 7.07
CA LYS A 111 -1.80 4.34 6.61
C LYS A 111 -2.95 5.31 6.41
N ILE A 112 -3.68 5.11 5.31
CA ILE A 112 -4.89 5.87 5.00
C ILE A 112 -6.00 4.89 4.70
N ARG A 113 -7.11 4.98 5.44
CA ARG A 113 -8.31 4.19 5.19
C ARG A 113 -9.33 5.07 4.46
N TYR A 114 -9.73 4.64 3.26
CA TYR A 114 -10.44 5.51 2.32
C TYR A 114 -11.39 4.76 1.39
N LEU A 115 -12.30 5.55 0.76
CA LEU A 115 -13.02 5.17 -0.47
C LEU A 115 -12.76 6.25 -1.52
N ASN A 116 -12.24 5.85 -2.66
CA ASN A 116 -12.03 6.71 -3.83
C ASN A 116 -13.06 6.37 -4.91
N CYS A 117 -14.10 7.21 -5.04
CA CYS A 117 -15.16 7.05 -6.04
C CYS A 117 -14.94 7.91 -7.27
N THR A 118 -13.71 8.38 -7.50
CA THR A 118 -13.31 9.03 -8.75
C THR A 118 -12.75 8.00 -9.73
N PRO A 119 -12.80 8.24 -11.05
CA PRO A 119 -12.21 7.33 -12.04
C PRO A 119 -10.68 7.42 -12.13
N SER A 120 -10.02 8.04 -11.15
CA SER A 120 -8.58 8.25 -11.09
C SER A 120 -7.95 7.45 -9.98
N ASP A 121 -6.83 6.80 -10.27
CA ASP A 121 -5.93 6.15 -9.32
C ASP A 121 -4.75 7.02 -8.91
N ALA A 122 -4.68 8.26 -9.41
CA ALA A 122 -3.64 9.21 -9.04
C ALA A 122 -3.79 9.62 -7.57
N PHE A 123 -2.68 9.48 -6.84
CA PHE A 123 -2.59 9.87 -5.43
C PHE A 123 -1.24 10.53 -5.16
N GLN A 124 -1.24 11.57 -4.34
CA GLN A 124 -0.01 12.15 -3.81
C GLN A 124 -0.22 12.67 -2.40
N LEU A 125 0.71 12.35 -1.50
CA LEU A 125 0.77 12.94 -0.17
C LEU A 125 2.01 13.82 -0.09
N PHE A 126 1.82 15.11 0.13
CA PHE A 126 2.88 16.07 0.44
C PHE A 126 2.99 16.28 1.93
N PHE A 127 4.17 16.67 2.37
CA PHE A 127 4.39 17.00 3.78
C PHE A 127 5.27 18.24 3.92
N THR A 128 5.21 18.86 5.10
CA THR A 128 6.16 19.88 5.54
C THR A 128 6.76 19.47 6.88
N THR A 129 7.97 19.94 7.15
CA THR A 129 8.68 19.71 8.40
C THR A 129 9.24 21.02 8.96
N ASP A 130 9.92 20.97 10.07
CA ASP A 130 10.67 22.12 10.63
C ASP A 130 11.77 22.63 9.68
N THR A 131 12.21 21.82 8.69
CA THR A 131 13.21 22.20 7.69
C THR A 131 12.64 22.44 6.29
N ILE A 132 11.43 21.97 6.02
CA ILE A 132 10.72 22.09 4.72
C ILE A 132 9.45 22.90 4.95
N SER A 133 9.50 24.19 4.63
CA SER A 133 8.42 25.14 4.97
C SER A 133 7.28 25.20 3.94
N ALA A 134 7.38 24.50 2.80
CA ALA A 134 6.37 24.51 1.75
C ALA A 134 6.28 23.16 1.03
N TYR A 135 5.08 22.78 0.62
CA TYR A 135 4.86 21.58 -0.19
C TYR A 135 5.63 21.65 -1.49
N ASN A 136 6.35 20.60 -1.83
CA ASN A 136 7.11 20.47 -3.06
C ASN A 136 7.26 18.99 -3.45
N GLU A 137 7.63 18.73 -4.69
CA GLU A 137 7.69 17.39 -5.28
C GLU A 137 8.71 16.44 -4.60
N SER A 138 9.79 16.97 -4.03
CA SER A 138 10.76 16.13 -3.32
C SER A 138 10.31 15.72 -1.92
N ALA A 139 9.41 16.50 -1.33
CA ALA A 139 8.79 16.22 -0.04
C ALA A 139 7.38 15.65 -0.25
N SER A 140 7.30 14.53 -0.94
CA SER A 140 6.03 13.87 -1.24
C SER A 140 6.18 12.37 -1.49
N PHE A 141 5.07 11.66 -1.32
CA PHE A 141 4.85 10.28 -1.72
C PHE A 141 3.81 10.25 -2.82
N LYS A 142 4.11 9.66 -3.96
CA LYS A 142 3.26 9.66 -5.15
C LYS A 142 3.28 8.32 -5.88
N ASP A 143 2.39 8.20 -6.86
CA ASP A 143 2.31 7.06 -7.77
C ASP A 143 2.08 5.72 -7.03
N TYR A 144 1.23 5.75 -5.98
CA TYR A 144 0.87 4.54 -5.25
C TYR A 144 -0.22 3.77 -6.00
N ALA A 145 0.17 2.64 -6.60
CA ALA A 145 -0.72 1.77 -7.36
C ALA A 145 -1.84 1.14 -6.51
N GLU A 146 -1.67 1.12 -5.19
CA GLU A 146 -2.65 0.63 -4.22
C GLU A 146 -3.82 1.60 -4.02
N PHE A 147 -3.68 2.87 -4.44
CA PHE A 147 -4.76 3.84 -4.38
C PHE A 147 -5.73 3.60 -5.53
N CYS A 148 -6.68 2.71 -5.32
CA CYS A 148 -7.55 2.21 -6.36
C CYS A 148 -8.94 2.85 -6.33
N TYR A 149 -9.62 2.81 -7.48
CA TYR A 149 -11.01 3.18 -7.60
C TYR A 149 -11.92 2.24 -6.80
N SER A 150 -12.83 2.82 -6.01
CA SER A 150 -13.87 2.10 -5.29
C SER A 150 -15.24 2.52 -5.84
N GLU A 151 -16.09 1.55 -6.19
CA GLU A 151 -17.47 1.89 -6.48
C GLU A 151 -18.14 2.39 -5.21
N GLU A 152 -18.88 3.52 -5.33
CA GLU A 152 -19.72 4.03 -4.24
C GLU A 152 -20.91 3.09 -4.06
N THR A 153 -20.68 1.97 -3.49
CA THR A 153 -21.70 1.07 -3.03
C THR A 153 -21.72 1.17 -1.51
N ALA A 154 -22.86 0.97 -0.92
CA ALA A 154 -23.02 0.86 0.53
C ALA A 154 -22.35 -0.41 1.08
N THR A 155 -21.18 -0.77 0.54
CA THR A 155 -20.36 -1.85 1.04
C THR A 155 -19.47 -1.30 2.13
N ASP A 156 -19.39 -1.98 3.24
CA ASP A 156 -18.50 -1.67 4.36
C ASP A 156 -17.02 -1.96 4.04
N GLU A 157 -16.67 -2.07 2.76
CA GLU A 157 -15.33 -2.42 2.31
C GLU A 157 -14.51 -1.16 2.02
N TRP A 158 -13.83 -0.68 3.04
CA TRP A 158 -12.84 0.37 2.93
C TRP A 158 -11.54 -0.19 2.35
N ASN A 159 -10.90 0.62 1.50
CA ASN A 159 -9.52 0.36 1.09
C ASN A 159 -8.55 0.89 2.15
N GLU A 160 -7.37 0.29 2.25
CA GLU A 160 -6.27 0.79 3.06
C GLU A 160 -5.03 0.94 2.17
N LEU A 161 -4.47 2.14 2.15
CA LEU A 161 -3.19 2.45 1.52
C LEU A 161 -2.12 2.48 2.60
N THR A 162 -1.02 1.75 2.41
CA THR A 162 0.17 1.83 3.24
C THR A 162 1.31 2.47 2.46
N ILE A 163 1.86 3.56 2.98
CA ILE A 163 2.98 4.31 2.43
C ILE A 163 4.19 4.08 3.32
N TYR A 164 5.27 3.47 2.81
CA TYR A 164 6.53 3.35 3.53
C TYR A 164 7.39 4.60 3.31
N THR A 165 7.84 5.21 4.40
CA THR A 165 8.46 6.55 4.36
C THR A 165 9.92 6.54 3.92
N ASP A 166 10.58 5.39 3.90
CA ASP A 166 11.94 5.18 3.41
C ASP A 166 12.10 5.44 1.90
N THR A 167 10.99 5.51 1.18
CA THR A 167 10.95 5.87 -0.25
C THR A 167 11.19 7.36 -0.51
N CYS A 168 11.17 8.21 0.53
CA CYS A 168 11.39 9.65 0.44
C CYS A 168 12.56 10.10 1.31
N ALA A 169 13.66 10.52 0.67
CA ALA A 169 14.86 10.97 1.39
C ALA A 169 14.66 12.25 2.22
N ASP A 170 13.64 13.06 1.87
CA ASP A 170 13.29 14.29 2.56
C ASP A 170 12.39 14.07 3.80
N TRP A 171 11.99 12.82 4.07
CA TRP A 171 11.24 12.46 5.27
C TRP A 171 12.14 12.50 6.52
N ALA A 172 12.34 13.69 7.07
CA ALA A 172 13.21 13.93 8.22
C ALA A 172 12.78 15.16 9.03
N GLY A 173 13.23 15.25 10.29
CA GLY A 173 12.91 16.34 11.19
C GLY A 173 11.55 16.17 11.84
N THR A 174 10.86 17.27 12.15
CA THR A 174 9.56 17.27 12.79
C THR A 174 8.46 17.56 11.78
N LEU A 175 7.57 16.60 11.56
CA LEU A 175 6.38 16.74 10.70
C LEU A 175 5.49 17.87 11.22
N LYS A 176 5.08 18.79 10.33
CA LYS A 176 4.19 19.92 10.67
C LYS A 176 2.86 19.86 9.96
N ASP A 177 2.86 19.59 8.65
CA ASP A 177 1.66 19.53 7.82
C ASP A 177 1.70 18.32 6.92
N VAL A 178 0.51 17.82 6.56
CA VAL A 178 0.32 16.97 5.38
C VAL A 178 -0.75 17.57 4.46
N ARG A 179 -0.56 17.38 3.16
CA ARG A 179 -1.55 17.65 2.11
C ARG A 179 -1.77 16.37 1.34
N ILE A 180 -3.02 16.04 1.13
CA ILE A 180 -3.45 14.88 0.36
C ILE A 180 -4.11 15.36 -0.92
N ASP A 181 -3.54 14.97 -2.06
CA ASP A 181 -4.10 15.10 -3.39
C ASP A 181 -4.76 13.75 -3.71
N ILE A 182 -6.08 13.74 -3.55
CA ILE A 182 -6.83 12.49 -3.45
C ILE A 182 -7.13 11.85 -4.82
N ALA A 183 -7.15 12.65 -5.86
CA ALA A 183 -7.48 12.17 -7.21
C ALA A 183 -7.16 13.21 -8.27
N ASN A 184 -7.22 12.81 -9.53
CA ASN A 184 -7.00 13.62 -10.72
C ASN A 184 -8.28 13.67 -11.59
N GLY A 185 -9.47 13.76 -10.97
CA GLY A 185 -10.72 13.67 -11.69
C GLY A 185 -11.94 14.02 -10.84
N GLU A 186 -13.11 13.99 -11.46
CA GLU A 186 -14.37 14.28 -10.78
C GLU A 186 -14.94 13.05 -10.10
N GLY A 187 -15.47 13.21 -8.88
CA GLY A 187 -16.12 12.14 -8.13
C GLY A 187 -16.03 12.34 -6.62
N ALA A 188 -16.76 11.53 -5.89
CA ALA A 188 -16.76 11.55 -4.44
C ALA A 188 -15.52 10.84 -3.86
N PHE A 189 -15.15 11.21 -2.63
CA PHE A 189 -14.19 10.49 -1.82
C PHE A 189 -14.59 10.53 -0.36
N TYR A 190 -14.08 9.56 0.39
CA TYR A 190 -14.23 9.46 1.83
C TYR A 190 -12.89 9.03 2.43
N VAL A 191 -12.50 9.62 3.54
CA VAL A 191 -11.32 9.22 4.33
C VAL A 191 -11.77 8.98 5.75
N ASP A 192 -11.64 7.74 6.20
CA ASP A 192 -12.05 7.29 7.53
C ASP A 192 -10.98 7.57 8.59
N SER A 193 -9.72 7.32 8.22
CA SER A 193 -8.61 7.55 9.14
C SER A 193 -7.29 7.80 8.42
N ILE A 194 -6.38 8.47 9.12
CA ILE A 194 -4.98 8.64 8.74
C ILE A 194 -4.15 8.32 9.96
N GLY A 195 -3.18 7.40 9.81
CA GLY A 195 -2.30 7.00 10.89
C GLY A 195 -0.83 7.03 10.48
N PHE A 196 0.04 7.32 11.47
CA PHE A 196 1.49 7.32 11.36
C PHE A 196 2.05 6.26 12.30
N TYR A 197 2.88 5.35 11.79
CA TYR A 197 3.27 4.14 12.50
C TYR A 197 4.78 3.91 12.49
N THR A 198 5.24 3.28 13.58
CA THR A 198 6.49 2.53 13.57
C THR A 198 6.18 1.09 13.17
N VAL A 199 6.84 0.57 12.15
CA VAL A 199 6.71 -0.83 11.70
C VAL A 199 7.95 -1.59 12.09
N THR A 200 7.75 -2.74 12.72
CA THR A 200 8.80 -3.72 13.05
C THR A 200 8.48 -5.07 12.42
N LEU A 201 9.52 -5.86 12.14
CA LEU A 201 9.34 -7.24 11.73
C LEU A 201 9.47 -8.15 12.96
N GLU A 202 8.46 -8.99 13.20
CA GLU A 202 8.44 -9.93 14.30
C GLU A 202 8.14 -11.36 13.81
N PRO A 203 8.65 -12.40 14.49
CA PRO A 203 8.26 -13.77 14.15
C PRO A 203 6.74 -13.96 14.31
N ALA A 204 6.10 -14.59 13.32
CA ALA A 204 4.69 -14.96 13.43
C ALA A 204 4.46 -15.87 14.64
N GLN A 205 3.43 -15.54 15.43
CA GLN A 205 3.05 -16.31 16.62
C GLN A 205 2.23 -17.54 16.28
#